data_3cc31254277c677d1ccb22e1d0f7b60a
#
_entry.id   3cc31254277c677d1ccb22e1d0f7b60a
#
_cell.length_a   1.000
_cell.length_b   1.000
_cell.length_c   1.000
_cell.angle_alpha   90.00
_cell.angle_beta   90.00
_cell.angle_gamma   90.00
#
_symmetry.space_group_name_H-M   'P 1'
#
loop_
_entity.id
_entity.type
_entity.pdbx_description
1 polymer ?
#
loop_
_entity_poly.entity_id
_entity_poly.type
_entity_poly.pdbx_seq_one_letter_code
_entity_poly.pdbx_strand_id
1 'polypeptide(L)'
;MKILLLSSPIVQPDFDRIARLPNLGLASLAAHVDDLCTVHVADIHGMKNHREYVRGIVNGYDLVGLTAMSFQYQEALALAWIAKESGAKTVFGGYHPTLAFQEIAQSEDVKLIDYIIRGEGEATLRELAVAMLEGKSPKDVLGLSYHDGWSMIHNPPRPLLKVEEIEMPLRGARLVTKGFTSFDIPIDSVETSRGCTQGCKFCSINLMYGRHFRRFSIDRVIKDIRDAEAHGAGSIFFPDDNITLDVKRLERLCQEIIDAGLTHLRYKTQASASGIASSRHLVDKMGEAGFDGVFLGVESVNRRNLEFLGKGRMSDDAEKAVRYLHDNDIIVSTGLIGGNPDDDSEDIWENFRLSRKLKVDFPIFYISTPYPKTKMRSELEEMGLVTKNDFTKYDGLHANLRTKYLSDEEVQYITWQMNAKYYDFQWFRYNKVKRLYPKWFAKEMLRLMPFYARRKMALALRMRRPRDFFQEDMESGELCKGVT
;
A
#
# COMPACT_ATOMS: atom_id res chain seq x y z
N MET A 1 7.91 -11.11 -29.18
CA MET A 1 8.48 -10.80 -27.85
C MET A 1 7.47 -11.21 -26.78
N LYS A 2 7.96 -11.71 -25.64
CA LYS A 2 7.13 -12.09 -24.47
C LYS A 2 7.60 -11.32 -23.25
N ILE A 3 6.65 -10.72 -22.51
CA ILE A 3 6.91 -9.95 -21.29
C ILE A 3 6.22 -10.65 -20.10
N LEU A 4 6.95 -10.81 -18.99
CA LEU A 4 6.41 -11.24 -17.71
C LEU A 4 6.51 -10.08 -16.72
N LEU A 5 5.39 -9.67 -16.13
CA LEU A 5 5.33 -8.64 -15.09
C LEU A 5 5.11 -9.32 -13.73
N LEU A 6 6.00 -9.07 -12.78
CA LEU A 6 5.99 -9.68 -11.45
C LEU A 6 5.72 -8.65 -10.36
N SER A 7 4.80 -8.95 -9.45
CA SER A 7 4.72 -8.24 -8.17
C SER A 7 5.77 -8.78 -7.18
N SER A 8 5.99 -8.05 -6.08
CA SER A 8 6.77 -8.59 -4.96
C SER A 8 5.93 -9.59 -4.15
N PRO A 9 6.51 -10.70 -3.66
CA PRO A 9 5.84 -11.62 -2.76
C PRO A 9 5.72 -11.10 -1.32
N ILE A 10 6.50 -10.07 -0.97
CA ILE A 10 6.55 -9.53 0.40
C ILE A 10 5.24 -8.82 0.73
N VAL A 11 4.64 -9.24 1.83
CA VAL A 11 3.37 -8.76 2.36
C VAL A 11 3.59 -7.94 3.63
N GLN A 12 2.66 -7.06 3.93
CA GLN A 12 2.48 -6.52 5.28
C GLN A 12 1.51 -7.44 6.03
N PRO A 13 1.97 -8.28 6.97
CA PRO A 13 1.19 -9.41 7.49
C PRO A 13 -0.18 -9.04 8.05
N ASP A 14 -0.33 -7.85 8.58
CA ASP A 14 -1.57 -7.41 9.22
C ASP A 14 -2.61 -6.92 8.24
N PHE A 15 -2.18 -6.06 7.29
CA PHE A 15 -3.08 -5.53 6.28
C PHE A 15 -3.53 -6.62 5.31
N ASP A 16 -2.62 -7.47 4.86
CA ASP A 16 -2.89 -8.53 3.88
C ASP A 16 -3.77 -9.67 4.40
N ARG A 17 -3.99 -9.74 5.71
CA ARG A 17 -4.98 -10.65 6.30
C ARG A 17 -6.41 -10.13 6.16
N ILE A 18 -6.55 -8.80 6.22
CA ILE A 18 -7.85 -8.14 6.09
C ILE A 18 -8.17 -7.96 4.61
N ALA A 19 -7.20 -7.51 3.82
CA ALA A 19 -7.36 -7.26 2.40
C ALA A 19 -6.06 -7.54 1.64
N ARG A 20 -6.03 -8.62 0.88
CA ARG A 20 -4.97 -8.90 -0.10
C ARG A 20 -5.42 -8.45 -1.46
N LEU A 21 -4.82 -7.40 -1.98
CA LEU A 21 -5.20 -6.75 -3.23
C LEU A 21 -4.30 -7.22 -4.38
N PRO A 22 -4.86 -7.45 -5.57
CA PRO A 22 -4.05 -7.67 -6.76
C PRO A 22 -3.39 -6.35 -7.20
N ASN A 23 -2.21 -6.47 -7.81
CA ASN A 23 -1.46 -5.31 -8.29
C ASN A 23 -2.08 -4.71 -9.55
N LEU A 24 -2.83 -3.63 -9.40
CA LEU A 24 -3.49 -2.93 -10.50
C LEU A 24 -2.49 -2.32 -11.50
N GLY A 25 -1.36 -1.79 -10.99
CA GLY A 25 -0.35 -1.16 -11.84
C GLY A 25 0.24 -2.11 -12.88
N LEU A 26 0.46 -3.40 -12.51
CA LEU A 26 0.94 -4.39 -13.48
C LEU A 26 -0.11 -4.71 -14.56
N ALA A 27 -1.38 -4.76 -14.21
CA ALA A 27 -2.46 -4.94 -15.17
C ALA A 27 -2.63 -3.71 -16.09
N SER A 28 -2.40 -2.49 -15.57
CA SER A 28 -2.34 -1.27 -16.38
C SER A 28 -1.17 -1.30 -17.36
N LEU A 29 0.02 -1.67 -16.91
CA LEU A 29 1.21 -1.82 -17.78
C LEU A 29 0.97 -2.86 -18.88
N ALA A 30 0.36 -4.00 -18.54
CA ALA A 30 0.07 -5.06 -19.50
C ALA A 30 -0.84 -4.55 -20.62
N ALA A 31 -1.86 -3.76 -20.32
CA ALA A 31 -2.78 -3.20 -21.30
C ALA A 31 -2.09 -2.33 -22.37
N HIS A 32 -0.98 -1.66 -21.99
CA HIS A 32 -0.27 -0.77 -22.91
C HIS A 32 0.70 -1.48 -23.88
N VAL A 33 0.89 -2.78 -23.72
CA VAL A 33 1.81 -3.57 -24.56
C VAL A 33 1.15 -4.81 -25.17
N ASP A 34 -0.13 -5.09 -24.90
CA ASP A 34 -0.84 -6.29 -25.33
C ASP A 34 -0.98 -6.38 -26.85
N ASP A 35 -1.10 -5.24 -27.54
CA ASP A 35 -1.13 -5.15 -29.00
C ASP A 35 0.23 -5.36 -29.67
N LEU A 36 1.32 -5.27 -28.92
CA LEU A 36 2.71 -5.37 -29.42
C LEU A 36 3.32 -6.75 -29.15
N CYS A 37 2.97 -7.39 -28.07
CA CYS A 37 3.64 -8.60 -27.61
C CYS A 37 2.74 -9.43 -26.66
N THR A 38 3.10 -10.69 -26.47
CA THR A 38 2.46 -11.51 -25.44
C THR A 38 2.89 -11.05 -24.06
N VAL A 39 1.97 -10.59 -23.25
CA VAL A 39 2.23 -10.13 -21.89
C VAL A 39 1.49 -10.96 -20.85
N HIS A 40 2.16 -11.32 -19.77
CA HIS A 40 1.56 -11.99 -18.63
C HIS A 40 1.89 -11.26 -17.33
N VAL A 41 0.97 -11.30 -16.38
CA VAL A 41 1.12 -10.74 -15.04
C VAL A 41 1.08 -11.88 -14.02
N ALA A 42 2.17 -12.09 -13.30
CA ALA A 42 2.20 -13.01 -12.17
C ALA A 42 2.25 -12.20 -10.87
N ASP A 43 1.09 -11.98 -10.29
CA ASP A 43 0.95 -11.34 -8.99
C ASP A 43 1.15 -12.39 -7.90
N ILE A 44 2.38 -12.45 -7.37
CA ILE A 44 2.83 -13.46 -6.40
C ILE A 44 2.75 -12.95 -4.96
N HIS A 45 2.04 -11.87 -4.72
CA HIS A 45 1.88 -11.27 -3.40
C HIS A 45 1.38 -12.29 -2.36
N GLY A 46 2.17 -12.50 -1.29
CA GLY A 46 1.89 -13.47 -0.25
C GLY A 46 2.08 -14.95 -0.62
N MET A 47 2.67 -15.25 -1.77
CA MET A 47 2.98 -16.62 -2.19
C MET A 47 4.23 -17.14 -1.47
N LYS A 48 4.11 -18.22 -0.71
CA LYS A 48 5.25 -18.78 0.06
C LYS A 48 6.36 -19.35 -0.82
N ASN A 49 6.01 -20.14 -1.86
CA ASN A 49 6.98 -20.80 -2.76
C ASN A 49 7.21 -19.97 -4.03
N HIS A 50 7.22 -18.65 -3.92
CA HIS A 50 7.27 -17.72 -5.05
C HIS A 50 8.52 -17.91 -5.92
N ARG A 51 9.70 -18.15 -5.35
CA ARG A 51 10.94 -18.35 -6.13
C ARG A 51 10.88 -19.60 -6.99
N GLU A 52 10.33 -20.69 -6.46
CA GLU A 52 10.12 -21.94 -7.20
C GLU A 52 9.06 -21.73 -8.31
N TYR A 53 7.97 -21.06 -7.99
CA TYR A 53 6.95 -20.72 -8.96
C TYR A 53 7.52 -19.88 -10.12
N VAL A 54 8.31 -18.82 -9.82
CA VAL A 54 8.92 -17.97 -10.83
C VAL A 54 9.91 -18.75 -11.69
N ARG A 55 10.75 -19.64 -11.11
CA ARG A 55 11.62 -20.54 -11.90
C ARG A 55 10.82 -21.43 -12.87
N GLY A 56 9.63 -21.86 -12.44
CA GLY A 56 8.75 -22.70 -13.27
C GLY A 56 8.14 -21.98 -14.48
N ILE A 57 7.97 -20.67 -14.40
CA ILE A 57 7.26 -19.91 -15.44
C ILE A 57 8.16 -19.00 -16.30
N VAL A 58 9.33 -18.58 -15.80
CA VAL A 58 10.12 -17.49 -16.38
C VAL A 58 10.79 -17.82 -17.73
N ASN A 59 10.92 -19.10 -18.06
CA ASN A 59 11.60 -19.54 -19.27
C ASN A 59 10.85 -19.10 -20.54
N GLY A 60 11.60 -18.54 -21.50
CA GLY A 60 11.09 -18.11 -22.80
C GLY A 60 10.45 -16.73 -22.80
N TYR A 61 10.61 -15.95 -21.72
CA TYR A 61 10.33 -14.52 -21.74
C TYR A 61 11.58 -13.72 -22.12
N ASP A 62 11.36 -12.67 -22.91
CA ASP A 62 12.43 -11.77 -23.36
C ASP A 62 12.71 -10.66 -22.36
N LEU A 63 11.65 -10.24 -21.62
CA LEU A 63 11.70 -9.17 -20.63
C LEU A 63 10.90 -9.57 -19.39
N VAL A 64 11.50 -9.41 -18.22
CA VAL A 64 10.83 -9.59 -16.92
C VAL A 64 10.79 -8.26 -16.18
N GLY A 65 9.58 -7.75 -15.94
CA GLY A 65 9.32 -6.53 -15.20
C GLY A 65 9.05 -6.82 -13.73
N LEU A 66 9.70 -6.07 -12.85
CA LEU A 66 9.57 -6.20 -11.40
C LEU A 66 9.17 -4.86 -10.77
N THR A 67 8.12 -4.86 -9.97
CA THR A 67 7.74 -3.67 -9.20
C THR A 67 8.14 -3.83 -7.74
N ALA A 68 8.63 -2.74 -7.12
CA ALA A 68 9.05 -2.78 -5.73
C ALA A 68 8.79 -1.47 -4.98
N MET A 69 8.27 -1.60 -3.75
CA MET A 69 8.43 -0.62 -2.69
C MET A 69 9.77 -0.83 -1.97
N SER A 70 10.17 0.10 -1.09
CA SER A 70 11.50 0.02 -0.46
C SER A 70 11.73 -1.28 0.29
N PHE A 71 10.79 -1.73 1.10
CA PHE A 71 10.89 -2.99 1.85
C PHE A 71 10.78 -4.25 0.97
N GLN A 72 10.36 -4.12 -0.28
CA GLN A 72 10.22 -5.21 -1.25
C GLN A 72 11.44 -5.37 -2.17
N TYR A 73 12.32 -4.38 -2.19
CA TYR A 73 13.35 -4.27 -3.22
C TYR A 73 14.35 -5.43 -3.20
N GLN A 74 14.79 -5.89 -2.03
CA GLN A 74 15.73 -7.00 -1.93
C GLN A 74 15.17 -8.31 -2.48
N GLU A 75 13.89 -8.58 -2.26
CA GLU A 75 13.26 -9.76 -2.84
C GLU A 75 13.05 -9.60 -4.36
N ALA A 76 12.75 -8.39 -4.84
CA ALA A 76 12.71 -8.14 -6.27
C ALA A 76 14.07 -8.41 -6.95
N LEU A 77 15.20 -8.10 -6.30
CA LEU A 77 16.53 -8.45 -6.79
C LEU A 77 16.74 -9.98 -6.84
N ALA A 78 16.26 -10.71 -5.84
CA ALA A 78 16.33 -12.18 -5.87
C ALA A 78 15.52 -12.79 -7.03
N LEU A 79 14.37 -12.18 -7.38
CA LEU A 79 13.58 -12.58 -8.55
C LEU A 79 14.26 -12.17 -9.87
N ALA A 80 14.92 -11.00 -9.90
CA ALA A 80 15.70 -10.57 -11.05
C ALA A 80 16.86 -11.53 -11.35
N TRP A 81 17.53 -12.03 -10.32
CA TRP A 81 18.54 -13.09 -10.47
C TRP A 81 17.95 -14.29 -11.22
N ILE A 82 16.77 -14.79 -10.81
CA ILE A 82 16.10 -15.93 -11.48
C ILE A 82 15.80 -15.60 -12.94
N ALA A 83 15.35 -14.38 -13.22
CA ALA A 83 15.09 -13.91 -14.60
C ALA A 83 16.37 -13.88 -15.44
N LYS A 84 17.47 -13.39 -14.88
CA LYS A 84 18.79 -13.36 -15.57
C LYS A 84 19.31 -14.77 -15.84
N GLU A 85 19.16 -15.71 -14.92
CA GLU A 85 19.52 -17.12 -15.12
C GLU A 85 18.76 -17.75 -16.30
N SER A 86 17.52 -17.32 -16.58
CA SER A 86 16.73 -17.77 -17.73
C SER A 86 17.10 -17.08 -19.06
N GLY A 87 18.03 -16.12 -19.04
CA GLY A 87 18.44 -15.32 -20.21
C GLY A 87 17.55 -14.11 -20.48
N ALA A 88 16.54 -13.82 -19.67
CA ALA A 88 15.67 -12.66 -19.83
C ALA A 88 16.37 -11.36 -19.44
N LYS A 89 16.00 -10.26 -20.08
CA LYS A 89 16.31 -8.91 -19.59
C LYS A 89 15.38 -8.55 -18.45
N THR A 90 15.85 -7.64 -17.58
CA THR A 90 15.10 -7.22 -16.40
C THR A 90 14.78 -5.72 -16.45
N VAL A 91 13.55 -5.37 -16.05
CA VAL A 91 13.14 -3.97 -15.90
C VAL A 91 12.48 -3.77 -14.54
N PHE A 92 12.99 -2.80 -13.80
CA PHE A 92 12.47 -2.43 -12.47
C PHE A 92 11.61 -1.18 -12.56
N GLY A 93 10.52 -1.17 -11.79
CA GLY A 93 9.62 -0.03 -11.66
C GLY A 93 9.01 0.06 -10.26
N GLY A 94 8.10 1.02 -10.08
CA GLY A 94 7.46 1.31 -8.81
C GLY A 94 8.21 2.36 -7.99
N TYR A 95 7.81 2.52 -6.72
CA TYR A 95 8.27 3.63 -5.89
C TYR A 95 9.77 3.60 -5.61
N HIS A 96 10.32 2.46 -5.15
CA HIS A 96 11.72 2.41 -4.77
C HIS A 96 12.66 2.62 -5.97
N PRO A 97 12.53 1.89 -7.09
CA PRO A 97 13.37 2.14 -8.26
C PRO A 97 13.22 3.54 -8.84
N THR A 98 12.03 4.15 -8.74
CA THR A 98 11.83 5.54 -9.18
C THR A 98 12.55 6.54 -8.30
N LEU A 99 12.50 6.37 -6.98
CA LEU A 99 13.05 7.35 -6.04
C LEU A 99 14.55 7.16 -5.78
N ALA A 100 15.04 5.92 -5.89
CA ALA A 100 16.41 5.53 -5.59
C ALA A 100 17.24 5.15 -6.84
N PHE A 101 16.81 5.55 -8.05
CA PHE A 101 17.47 5.12 -9.30
C PHE A 101 18.96 5.50 -9.39
N GLN A 102 19.35 6.62 -8.81
CA GLN A 102 20.76 7.08 -8.81
C GLN A 102 21.61 6.23 -7.86
N GLU A 103 21.07 5.93 -6.69
CA GLU A 103 21.72 5.08 -5.70
C GLU A 103 21.84 3.62 -6.23
N ILE A 104 20.79 3.12 -6.87
CA ILE A 104 20.78 1.81 -7.53
C ILE A 104 21.86 1.74 -8.64
N ALA A 105 21.96 2.79 -9.45
CA ALA A 105 22.95 2.85 -10.54
C ALA A 105 24.42 2.81 -10.05
N GLN A 106 24.66 3.20 -8.80
CA GLN A 106 25.98 3.19 -8.17
C GLN A 106 26.23 1.95 -7.30
N SER A 107 25.24 1.10 -7.13
CA SER A 107 25.34 -0.12 -6.30
C SER A 107 25.69 -1.35 -7.12
N GLU A 108 26.08 -2.43 -6.44
CA GLU A 108 26.28 -3.75 -7.07
C GLU A 108 24.99 -4.33 -7.68
N ASP A 109 23.83 -3.87 -7.24
CA ASP A 109 22.51 -4.33 -7.70
C ASP A 109 22.30 -4.05 -9.20
N VAL A 110 22.99 -3.04 -9.73
CA VAL A 110 22.92 -2.66 -11.15
C VAL A 110 23.23 -3.82 -12.10
N LYS A 111 24.02 -4.82 -11.65
CA LYS A 111 24.33 -6.03 -12.43
C LYS A 111 23.11 -6.90 -12.74
N LEU A 112 22.07 -6.78 -11.94
CA LEU A 112 20.81 -7.52 -12.10
C LEU A 112 19.75 -6.71 -12.86
N ILE A 113 20.03 -5.46 -13.25
CA ILE A 113 19.05 -4.50 -13.74
C ILE A 113 19.46 -3.98 -15.11
N ASP A 114 18.76 -4.38 -16.18
CA ASP A 114 18.99 -3.83 -17.51
C ASP A 114 18.32 -2.47 -17.69
N TYR A 115 17.11 -2.30 -17.08
CA TYR A 115 16.30 -1.10 -17.24
C TYR A 115 15.63 -0.68 -15.92
N ILE A 116 15.43 0.63 -15.73
CA ILE A 116 14.58 1.20 -14.67
C ILE A 116 13.57 2.13 -15.31
N ILE A 117 12.28 1.88 -15.10
CA ILE A 117 11.18 2.77 -15.45
C ILE A 117 10.89 3.66 -14.26
N ARG A 118 10.97 4.98 -14.45
CA ARG A 118 10.77 6.01 -13.41
C ARG A 118 9.46 6.74 -13.61
N GLY A 119 8.68 6.89 -12.55
CA GLY A 119 7.34 7.49 -12.59
C GLY A 119 6.28 6.54 -13.12
N GLU A 120 5.33 7.07 -13.89
CA GLU A 120 4.30 6.26 -14.57
C GLU A 120 4.94 5.42 -15.67
N GLY A 121 4.64 4.13 -15.66
CA GLY A 121 5.35 3.17 -16.47
C GLY A 121 4.72 2.86 -17.83
N GLU A 122 3.47 3.19 -18.05
CA GLU A 122 2.65 2.73 -19.16
C GLU A 122 3.29 3.06 -20.53
N ALA A 123 3.48 4.33 -20.82
CA ALA A 123 4.09 4.74 -22.10
C ALA A 123 5.57 4.38 -22.17
N THR A 124 6.30 4.42 -21.04
CA THR A 124 7.73 4.08 -21.01
C THR A 124 7.95 2.61 -21.31
N LEU A 125 7.13 1.70 -20.75
CA LEU A 125 7.20 0.27 -21.05
C LEU A 125 6.85 0.00 -22.51
N ARG A 126 5.83 0.67 -23.07
CA ARG A 126 5.46 0.55 -24.48
C ARG A 126 6.59 0.97 -25.41
N GLU A 127 7.20 2.12 -25.18
CA GLU A 127 8.32 2.60 -26.00
C GLU A 127 9.56 1.71 -25.87
N LEU A 128 9.84 1.19 -24.67
CA LEU A 128 10.91 0.20 -24.46
C LEU A 128 10.62 -1.08 -25.27
N ALA A 129 9.38 -1.58 -25.21
CA ALA A 129 8.98 -2.77 -25.97
C ALA A 129 9.15 -2.58 -27.48
N VAL A 130 8.76 -1.42 -28.02
CA VAL A 130 8.98 -1.07 -29.45
C VAL A 130 10.47 -1.03 -29.76
N ALA A 131 11.28 -0.36 -28.95
CA ALA A 131 12.73 -0.29 -29.18
C ALA A 131 13.37 -1.70 -29.19
N MET A 132 12.95 -2.58 -28.28
CA MET A 132 13.43 -3.97 -28.24
C MET A 132 13.00 -4.77 -29.48
N LEU A 133 11.75 -4.65 -29.92
CA LEU A 133 11.25 -5.33 -31.12
C LEU A 133 11.97 -4.88 -32.40
N GLU A 134 12.31 -3.61 -32.47
CA GLU A 134 13.02 -3.03 -33.64
C GLU A 134 14.54 -3.15 -33.54
N GLY A 135 15.08 -3.68 -32.44
CA GLY A 135 16.52 -3.76 -32.20
C GLY A 135 17.21 -2.39 -32.09
N LYS A 136 16.46 -1.36 -31.68
CA LYS A 136 16.94 0.02 -31.54
C LYS A 136 17.44 0.32 -30.15
N SER A 137 18.33 1.29 -30.00
CA SER A 137 18.77 1.83 -28.73
C SER A 137 17.59 2.54 -28.04
N PRO A 138 17.36 2.33 -26.71
CA PRO A 138 16.30 3.00 -25.97
C PRO A 138 16.68 4.42 -25.50
N LYS A 139 17.69 5.05 -26.10
CA LYS A 139 18.25 6.35 -25.68
C LYS A 139 17.25 7.51 -25.67
N ASP A 140 16.19 7.42 -26.46
CA ASP A 140 15.18 8.47 -26.59
C ASP A 140 13.89 8.17 -25.78
N VAL A 141 13.84 7.03 -25.08
CA VAL A 141 12.68 6.64 -24.27
C VAL A 141 12.62 7.46 -22.98
N LEU A 142 11.68 8.40 -22.89
CA LEU A 142 11.53 9.24 -21.69
C LEU A 142 11.18 8.42 -20.45
N GLY A 143 11.72 8.82 -19.30
CA GLY A 143 11.46 8.15 -18.02
C GLY A 143 12.22 6.84 -17.83
N LEU A 144 13.03 6.42 -18.82
CA LEU A 144 13.82 5.20 -18.74
C LEU A 144 15.25 5.47 -18.24
N SER A 145 15.76 4.56 -17.42
CA SER A 145 17.21 4.37 -17.24
C SER A 145 17.58 3.02 -17.81
N TYR A 146 18.71 2.92 -18.50
CA TYR A 146 19.14 1.69 -19.15
C TYR A 146 20.67 1.52 -19.08
N HIS A 147 21.12 0.28 -19.08
CA HIS A 147 22.55 -0.04 -19.08
C HIS A 147 23.10 -0.05 -20.51
N ASP A 148 24.14 0.75 -20.80
CA ASP A 148 24.76 0.85 -22.13
C ASP A 148 25.91 -0.15 -22.34
N GLY A 149 26.16 -0.99 -21.35
CA GLY A 149 27.29 -1.93 -21.29
C GLY A 149 28.39 -1.48 -20.32
N TRP A 150 28.45 -0.19 -19.97
CA TRP A 150 29.45 0.39 -19.07
C TRP A 150 28.84 1.00 -17.82
N SER A 151 27.74 1.71 -18.00
CA SER A 151 27.07 2.42 -16.90
C SER A 151 25.57 2.49 -17.14
N MET A 152 24.83 2.87 -16.07
CA MET A 152 23.41 3.16 -16.16
C MET A 152 23.19 4.58 -16.67
N ILE A 153 22.64 4.72 -17.88
CA ILE A 153 22.28 5.99 -18.49
C ILE A 153 20.85 6.37 -18.06
N HIS A 154 20.64 7.64 -17.76
CA HIS A 154 19.34 8.16 -17.33
C HIS A 154 18.78 9.13 -18.37
N ASN A 155 17.78 8.69 -19.11
CA ASN A 155 17.05 9.57 -20.03
C ASN A 155 16.27 10.66 -19.28
N PRO A 156 15.86 11.75 -19.93
CA PRO A 156 15.01 12.76 -19.30
C PRO A 156 13.74 12.17 -18.67
N PRO A 157 13.19 12.79 -17.60
CA PRO A 157 11.94 12.33 -17.01
C PRO A 157 10.78 12.43 -18.01
N ARG A 158 9.80 11.53 -17.87
CA ARG A 158 8.59 11.57 -18.67
C ARG A 158 7.56 12.49 -17.99
N PRO A 159 6.89 13.37 -18.74
CA PRO A 159 5.68 14.05 -18.26
C PRO A 159 4.56 13.05 -17.91
N LEU A 160 3.71 13.41 -16.94
CA LEU A 160 2.56 12.58 -16.59
C LEU A 160 1.62 12.41 -17.79
N LEU A 161 1.12 11.20 -17.99
CA LEU A 161 0.10 10.93 -19.01
C LEU A 161 -1.21 11.64 -18.69
N LYS A 162 -1.96 12.00 -19.72
CA LYS A 162 -3.37 12.32 -19.54
C LYS A 162 -4.13 11.04 -19.18
N VAL A 163 -5.11 11.14 -18.29
CA VAL A 163 -5.85 9.95 -17.83
C VAL A 163 -6.61 9.26 -18.95
N GLU A 164 -6.95 9.99 -20.02
CA GLU A 164 -7.59 9.48 -21.23
C GLU A 164 -6.64 8.61 -22.08
N GLU A 165 -5.32 8.76 -21.90
CA GLU A 165 -4.29 7.98 -22.59
C GLU A 165 -3.95 6.66 -21.86
N ILE A 166 -4.53 6.47 -20.66
CA ILE A 166 -4.29 5.27 -19.84
C ILE A 166 -5.35 4.22 -20.18
N GLU A 167 -4.92 3.09 -20.70
CA GLU A 167 -5.79 1.99 -21.06
C GLU A 167 -6.49 1.34 -19.85
N MET A 168 -7.58 0.62 -20.09
CA MET A 168 -8.23 -0.21 -19.07
C MET A 168 -7.28 -1.32 -18.61
N PRO A 169 -7.23 -1.65 -17.31
CA PRO A 169 -6.36 -2.72 -16.82
C PRO A 169 -6.65 -4.06 -17.50
N LEU A 170 -5.63 -4.74 -18.01
CA LEU A 170 -5.76 -6.04 -18.68
C LEU A 170 -5.78 -7.19 -17.63
N ARG A 171 -6.95 -7.43 -17.03
CA ARG A 171 -7.11 -8.49 -16.01
C ARG A 171 -6.90 -9.89 -16.57
N GLY A 172 -7.22 -10.09 -17.87
CA GLY A 172 -7.00 -11.36 -18.57
C GLY A 172 -5.55 -11.81 -18.68
N ALA A 173 -4.58 -10.91 -18.53
CA ALA A 173 -3.14 -11.24 -18.52
C ALA A 173 -2.66 -11.91 -17.23
N ARG A 174 -3.46 -11.97 -16.17
CA ARG A 174 -3.09 -12.49 -14.87
C ARG A 174 -2.94 -14.02 -14.88
N LEU A 175 -1.76 -14.53 -14.51
CA LEU A 175 -1.50 -15.96 -14.30
C LEU A 175 -1.98 -16.43 -12.92
N VAL A 176 -1.98 -15.54 -11.93
CA VAL A 176 -2.46 -15.79 -10.57
C VAL A 176 -3.77 -15.01 -10.38
N THR A 177 -4.89 -15.74 -10.31
CA THR A 177 -6.24 -15.15 -10.23
C THR A 177 -6.93 -15.42 -8.90
N LYS A 178 -6.28 -16.15 -7.97
CA LYS A 178 -6.85 -16.56 -6.68
C LYS A 178 -5.99 -16.08 -5.51
N GLY A 179 -6.62 -15.96 -4.35
CA GLY A 179 -5.92 -15.57 -3.11
C GLY A 179 -6.03 -14.07 -2.80
N PHE A 180 -6.69 -13.29 -3.67
CA PHE A 180 -6.97 -11.88 -3.44
C PHE A 180 -8.36 -11.75 -2.84
N THR A 181 -8.44 -11.42 -1.57
CA THR A 181 -9.70 -11.35 -0.83
C THR A 181 -9.68 -10.22 0.19
N SER A 182 -10.86 -9.70 0.51
CA SER A 182 -11.09 -8.89 1.70
C SER A 182 -12.22 -9.53 2.50
N PHE A 183 -11.95 -9.87 3.77
CA PHE A 183 -12.88 -10.60 4.63
C PHE A 183 -13.42 -11.89 3.97
N ASP A 184 -12.55 -12.67 3.32
CA ASP A 184 -12.86 -13.86 2.52
C ASP A 184 -13.72 -13.62 1.26
N ILE A 185 -14.02 -12.36 0.89
CA ILE A 185 -14.70 -12.01 -0.37
C ILE A 185 -13.63 -11.71 -1.44
N PRO A 186 -13.71 -12.30 -2.66
CA PRO A 186 -12.80 -11.96 -3.74
C PRO A 186 -12.81 -10.45 -4.02
N ILE A 187 -11.63 -9.85 -4.12
CA ILE A 187 -11.47 -8.40 -4.28
C ILE A 187 -10.60 -8.08 -5.49
N ASP A 188 -10.94 -6.99 -6.18
CA ASP A 188 -10.08 -6.36 -7.18
C ASP A 188 -9.95 -4.86 -6.91
N SER A 189 -9.05 -4.20 -7.62
CA SER A 189 -8.84 -2.77 -7.54
C SER A 189 -9.35 -2.05 -8.78
N VAL A 190 -9.95 -0.88 -8.59
CA VAL A 190 -10.40 0.03 -9.64
C VAL A 190 -9.95 1.43 -9.30
N GLU A 191 -9.21 2.07 -10.19
CA GLU A 191 -8.66 3.40 -9.97
C GLU A 191 -9.66 4.46 -10.46
N THR A 192 -9.96 5.46 -9.61
CA THR A 192 -10.84 6.58 -10.00
C THR A 192 -10.07 7.87 -10.26
N SER A 193 -8.88 8.01 -9.65
CA SER A 193 -8.00 9.16 -9.81
C SER A 193 -6.56 8.80 -9.46
N ARG A 194 -5.61 9.62 -9.93
CA ARG A 194 -4.17 9.53 -9.62
C ARG A 194 -3.66 10.82 -9.01
N GLY A 195 -2.86 10.68 -7.95
CA GLY A 195 -2.15 11.77 -7.31
C GLY A 195 -2.96 12.48 -6.23
N CYS A 196 -2.27 13.34 -5.48
CA CYS A 196 -2.82 14.08 -4.35
C CYS A 196 -2.22 15.47 -4.29
N THR A 197 -3.05 16.49 -4.01
CA THR A 197 -2.60 17.89 -3.90
C THR A 197 -2.13 18.26 -2.48
N GLN A 198 -2.27 17.37 -1.50
CA GLN A 198 -1.79 17.61 -0.15
C GLN A 198 -0.27 17.58 -0.07
N GLY A 199 0.29 18.33 0.87
CA GLY A 199 1.74 18.53 1.01
C GLY A 199 2.36 17.74 2.17
N CYS A 200 1.86 16.54 2.47
CA CYS A 200 2.35 15.74 3.58
C CYS A 200 3.84 15.40 3.41
N LYS A 201 4.68 15.73 4.39
CA LYS A 201 6.14 15.62 4.29
C LYS A 201 6.63 14.18 4.26
N PHE A 202 5.88 13.24 4.83
CA PHE A 202 6.21 11.82 4.87
C PHE A 202 5.84 11.05 3.60
N CYS A 203 4.97 11.65 2.76
CA CYS A 203 4.32 10.94 1.67
C CYS A 203 5.13 11.02 0.37
N SER A 204 5.33 9.87 -0.29
CA SER A 204 6.04 9.77 -1.55
C SER A 204 5.18 10.09 -2.79
N ILE A 205 3.86 10.25 -2.63
CA ILE A 205 2.93 10.48 -3.76
C ILE A 205 3.31 11.70 -4.57
N ASN A 206 3.65 12.81 -3.91
CA ASN A 206 4.06 14.03 -4.59
C ASN A 206 5.40 13.91 -5.33
N LEU A 207 6.24 12.94 -4.96
CA LEU A 207 7.49 12.65 -5.65
C LEU A 207 7.25 11.85 -6.94
N MET A 208 6.17 11.04 -6.96
CA MET A 208 5.78 10.24 -8.14
C MET A 208 4.95 11.05 -9.14
N TYR A 209 3.96 11.81 -8.65
CA TYR A 209 2.96 12.45 -9.50
C TYR A 209 2.97 13.98 -9.44
N GLY A 210 3.90 14.62 -8.67
CA GLY A 210 3.77 16.04 -8.33
C GLY A 210 2.51 16.32 -7.52
N ARG A 211 2.17 17.59 -7.35
CA ARG A 211 0.92 18.00 -6.67
C ARG A 211 -0.24 18.08 -7.67
N HIS A 212 -0.59 16.95 -8.25
CA HIS A 212 -1.65 16.82 -9.23
C HIS A 212 -2.75 15.89 -8.72
N PHE A 213 -3.96 16.13 -9.18
CA PHE A 213 -5.12 15.26 -8.97
C PHE A 213 -5.80 15.09 -10.33
N ARG A 214 -5.53 13.97 -11.00
CA ARG A 214 -6.06 13.61 -12.32
C ARG A 214 -7.16 12.58 -12.15
N ARG A 215 -8.30 12.81 -12.79
CA ARG A 215 -9.54 12.04 -12.58
C ARG A 215 -9.95 11.33 -13.85
N PHE A 216 -10.15 10.03 -13.76
CA PHE A 216 -10.82 9.26 -14.82
C PHE A 216 -12.29 9.66 -14.93
N SER A 217 -12.91 9.52 -16.11
CA SER A 217 -14.36 9.73 -16.23
C SER A 217 -15.13 8.69 -15.41
N ILE A 218 -16.28 9.08 -14.87
CA ILE A 218 -17.11 8.14 -14.08
C ILE A 218 -17.56 6.96 -14.94
N ASP A 219 -17.92 7.19 -16.20
CA ASP A 219 -18.27 6.12 -17.15
C ASP A 219 -17.17 5.06 -17.29
N ARG A 220 -15.90 5.51 -17.34
CA ARG A 220 -14.76 4.59 -17.36
C ARG A 220 -14.68 3.79 -16.05
N VAL A 221 -14.85 4.46 -14.90
CA VAL A 221 -14.82 3.79 -13.59
C VAL A 221 -15.92 2.73 -13.49
N ILE A 222 -17.15 3.03 -13.94
CA ILE A 222 -18.25 2.05 -13.97
C ILE A 222 -17.93 0.86 -14.89
N LYS A 223 -17.33 1.11 -16.06
CA LYS A 223 -16.88 0.03 -16.95
C LYS A 223 -15.81 -0.84 -16.30
N ASP A 224 -14.87 -0.23 -15.59
CA ASP A 224 -13.78 -0.94 -14.90
C ASP A 224 -14.31 -1.78 -13.73
N ILE A 225 -15.32 -1.28 -12.98
CA ILE A 225 -16.02 -2.05 -11.94
C ILE A 225 -16.68 -3.29 -12.55
N ARG A 226 -17.39 -3.13 -13.69
CA ARG A 226 -18.03 -4.25 -14.38
C ARG A 226 -17.03 -5.29 -14.91
N ASP A 227 -15.88 -4.83 -15.40
CA ASP A 227 -14.81 -5.72 -15.84
C ASP A 227 -14.20 -6.49 -14.65
N ALA A 228 -13.97 -5.82 -13.51
CA ALA A 228 -13.52 -6.48 -12.29
C ALA A 228 -14.54 -7.53 -11.78
N GLU A 229 -15.84 -7.20 -11.82
CA GLU A 229 -16.91 -8.13 -11.48
C GLU A 229 -16.94 -9.34 -12.42
N ALA A 230 -16.82 -9.13 -13.74
CA ALA A 230 -16.74 -10.20 -14.74
C ALA A 230 -15.54 -11.13 -14.52
N HIS A 231 -14.47 -10.64 -13.90
CA HIS A 231 -13.31 -11.43 -13.46
C HIS A 231 -13.46 -12.02 -12.05
N GLY A 232 -14.66 -11.95 -11.47
CA GLY A 232 -15.02 -12.64 -10.22
C GLY A 232 -14.88 -11.81 -8.94
N ALA A 233 -14.67 -10.50 -9.02
CA ALA A 233 -14.64 -9.65 -7.85
C ALA A 233 -16.05 -9.50 -7.23
N GLY A 234 -16.17 -9.78 -5.94
CA GLY A 234 -17.33 -9.45 -5.11
C GLY A 234 -17.10 -8.19 -4.25
N SER A 235 -15.87 -7.70 -4.25
CA SER A 235 -15.48 -6.46 -3.58
C SER A 235 -14.54 -5.65 -4.46
N ILE A 236 -14.63 -4.33 -4.38
CA ILE A 236 -13.78 -3.38 -5.11
C ILE A 236 -13.05 -2.49 -4.10
N PHE A 237 -11.75 -2.36 -4.28
CA PHE A 237 -10.96 -1.36 -3.58
C PHE A 237 -10.61 -0.21 -4.52
N PHE A 238 -10.93 1.02 -4.12
CA PHE A 238 -10.46 2.22 -4.80
C PHE A 238 -9.12 2.65 -4.20
N PRO A 239 -7.98 2.41 -4.89
CA PRO A 239 -6.64 2.69 -4.38
C PRO A 239 -6.22 4.15 -4.54
N ASP A 240 -7.18 5.04 -4.77
CA ASP A 240 -6.95 6.47 -4.92
C ASP A 240 -6.18 7.03 -3.71
N ASP A 241 -5.17 7.87 -3.95
CA ASP A 241 -4.34 8.45 -2.90
C ASP A 241 -5.15 9.29 -1.88
N ASN A 242 -6.24 9.89 -2.32
CA ASN A 242 -7.27 10.52 -1.49
C ASN A 242 -8.53 10.75 -2.31
N ILE A 243 -9.47 9.83 -2.27
CA ILE A 243 -10.72 9.90 -3.06
C ILE A 243 -11.59 11.12 -2.69
N THR A 244 -11.44 11.66 -1.49
CA THR A 244 -12.21 12.81 -0.98
C THR A 244 -11.62 14.18 -1.33
N LEU A 245 -10.62 14.27 -2.21
CA LEU A 245 -10.19 15.56 -2.76
C LEU A 245 -11.28 16.24 -3.60
N ASP A 246 -12.19 15.46 -4.16
CA ASP A 246 -13.38 15.95 -4.85
C ASP A 246 -14.63 15.24 -4.30
N VAL A 247 -15.17 15.77 -3.19
CA VAL A 247 -16.35 15.23 -2.50
C VAL A 247 -17.55 15.13 -3.42
N LYS A 248 -17.82 16.15 -4.23
CA LYS A 248 -18.96 16.17 -5.17
C LYS A 248 -18.84 15.11 -6.25
N ARG A 249 -17.62 14.86 -6.71
CA ARG A 249 -17.36 13.78 -7.67
C ARG A 249 -17.58 12.41 -7.04
N LEU A 250 -17.16 12.21 -5.80
CA LEU A 250 -17.39 10.93 -5.09
C LEU A 250 -18.90 10.72 -4.85
N GLU A 251 -19.67 11.77 -4.50
CA GLU A 251 -21.13 11.68 -4.41
C GLU A 251 -21.77 11.23 -5.74
N ARG A 252 -21.31 11.82 -6.87
CA ARG A 252 -21.78 11.39 -8.22
C ARG A 252 -21.38 9.96 -8.53
N LEU A 253 -20.15 9.55 -8.20
CA LEU A 253 -19.71 8.16 -8.39
C LEU A 253 -20.59 7.18 -7.62
N CYS A 254 -20.91 7.49 -6.35
CA CYS A 254 -21.85 6.68 -5.56
C CYS A 254 -23.22 6.59 -6.22
N GLN A 255 -23.76 7.69 -6.76
CA GLN A 255 -25.04 7.70 -7.47
C GLN A 255 -24.96 6.83 -8.72
N GLU A 256 -23.92 6.94 -9.54
CA GLU A 256 -23.74 6.13 -10.75
C GLU A 256 -23.58 4.63 -10.44
N ILE A 257 -22.93 4.27 -9.32
CA ILE A 257 -22.88 2.88 -8.82
C ILE A 257 -24.30 2.38 -8.51
N ILE A 258 -25.13 3.18 -7.87
CA ILE A 258 -26.53 2.86 -7.57
C ILE A 258 -27.33 2.68 -8.85
N ASP A 259 -27.28 3.67 -9.75
CA ASP A 259 -28.02 3.68 -11.01
C ASP A 259 -27.59 2.55 -11.96
N ALA A 260 -26.32 2.15 -11.90
CA ALA A 260 -25.77 1.01 -12.64
C ALA A 260 -26.17 -0.38 -12.08
N GLY A 261 -26.85 -0.42 -10.89
CA GLY A 261 -27.25 -1.66 -10.24
C GLY A 261 -26.08 -2.44 -9.61
N LEU A 262 -24.99 -1.76 -9.25
CA LEU A 262 -23.74 -2.37 -8.73
C LEU A 262 -23.66 -2.37 -7.20
N THR A 263 -24.74 -2.07 -6.49
CA THR A 263 -24.79 -2.00 -5.01
C THR A 263 -24.67 -3.36 -4.31
N HIS A 264 -24.72 -4.45 -5.05
CA HIS A 264 -24.47 -5.80 -4.52
C HIS A 264 -23.00 -6.09 -4.28
N LEU A 265 -22.08 -5.31 -4.89
CA LEU A 265 -20.65 -5.35 -4.62
C LEU A 265 -20.32 -4.61 -3.32
N ARG A 266 -19.17 -4.92 -2.72
CA ARG A 266 -18.64 -4.25 -1.53
C ARG A 266 -17.53 -3.28 -1.93
N TYR A 267 -17.60 -2.03 -1.46
CA TYR A 267 -16.62 -1.01 -1.83
C TYR A 267 -15.78 -0.58 -0.64
N LYS A 268 -14.48 -0.42 -0.88
CA LYS A 268 -13.51 0.08 0.10
C LYS A 268 -12.65 1.16 -0.52
N THR A 269 -12.16 2.10 0.29
CA THR A 269 -11.33 3.21 -0.21
C THR A 269 -10.47 3.84 0.86
N GLN A 270 -9.60 4.77 0.44
CA GLN A 270 -8.81 5.64 1.30
C GLN A 270 -9.33 7.09 1.21
N ALA A 271 -9.47 7.75 2.35
CA ALA A 271 -10.04 9.08 2.44
C ALA A 271 -9.35 9.93 3.50
N SER A 272 -9.41 11.26 3.34
CA SER A 272 -9.05 12.18 4.42
C SER A 272 -10.19 12.34 5.43
N ALA A 273 -9.84 12.51 6.70
CA ALA A 273 -10.83 12.77 7.75
C ALA A 273 -11.63 14.05 7.46
N SER A 274 -10.98 15.11 6.99
CA SER A 274 -11.64 16.36 6.63
C SER A 274 -12.62 16.21 5.45
N GLY A 275 -12.26 15.40 4.44
CA GLY A 275 -13.14 15.13 3.31
C GLY A 275 -14.41 14.40 3.72
N ILE A 276 -14.31 13.34 4.51
CA ILE A 276 -15.46 12.61 5.07
C ILE A 276 -16.29 13.51 6.01
N ALA A 277 -15.64 14.25 6.91
CA ALA A 277 -16.33 15.14 7.86
C ALA A 277 -17.07 16.31 7.19
N SER A 278 -16.69 16.69 5.97
CA SER A 278 -17.26 17.84 5.25
C SER A 278 -18.69 17.62 4.78
N SER A 279 -19.11 16.35 4.52
CA SER A 279 -20.44 16.06 3.98
C SER A 279 -21.01 14.75 4.58
N ARG A 280 -22.03 14.90 5.44
CA ARG A 280 -22.79 13.72 5.90
C ARG A 280 -23.52 13.07 4.74
N HIS A 281 -24.08 13.87 3.82
CA HIS A 281 -24.78 13.37 2.64
C HIS A 281 -23.89 12.45 1.78
N LEU A 282 -22.59 12.80 1.61
CA LEU A 282 -21.65 11.91 0.95
C LEU A 282 -21.62 10.55 1.63
N VAL A 283 -21.47 10.51 2.97
CA VAL A 283 -21.33 9.25 3.70
C VAL A 283 -22.61 8.41 3.65
N ASP A 284 -23.78 9.06 3.73
CA ASP A 284 -25.05 8.39 3.53
C ASP A 284 -25.14 7.76 2.14
N LYS A 285 -24.71 8.49 1.08
CA LYS A 285 -24.61 7.97 -0.29
C LYS A 285 -23.58 6.83 -0.45
N MET A 286 -22.46 6.91 0.25
CA MET A 286 -21.49 5.81 0.26
C MET A 286 -22.12 4.53 0.84
N GLY A 287 -22.87 4.63 1.94
CA GLY A 287 -23.61 3.51 2.50
C GLY A 287 -24.62 2.91 1.53
N GLU A 288 -25.44 3.75 0.85
CA GLU A 288 -26.40 3.34 -0.18
C GLU A 288 -25.71 2.65 -1.37
N ALA A 289 -24.54 3.11 -1.78
CA ALA A 289 -23.75 2.55 -2.87
C ALA A 289 -23.07 1.21 -2.53
N GLY A 290 -23.02 0.81 -1.24
CA GLY A 290 -22.41 -0.44 -0.79
C GLY A 290 -20.97 -0.31 -0.27
N PHE A 291 -20.52 0.91 0.07
CA PHE A 291 -19.26 1.07 0.79
C PHE A 291 -19.36 0.47 2.18
N ASP A 292 -18.38 -0.34 2.55
CA ASP A 292 -18.32 -1.04 3.82
C ASP A 292 -16.97 -0.92 4.54
N GLY A 293 -16.00 -0.20 3.94
CA GLY A 293 -14.70 0.05 4.56
C GLY A 293 -14.03 1.32 4.07
N VAL A 294 -13.49 2.10 5.01
CA VAL A 294 -12.70 3.31 4.72
C VAL A 294 -11.43 3.31 5.54
N PHE A 295 -10.28 3.43 4.87
CA PHE A 295 -9.04 3.80 5.51
C PHE A 295 -8.99 5.33 5.65
N LEU A 296 -8.98 5.81 6.88
CA LEU A 296 -9.08 7.23 7.21
C LEU A 296 -7.72 7.77 7.66
N GLY A 297 -7.16 8.73 6.93
CA GLY A 297 -5.93 9.42 7.31
C GLY A 297 -6.17 10.34 8.52
N VAL A 298 -5.71 9.94 9.70
CA VAL A 298 -5.78 10.70 10.96
C VAL A 298 -4.39 11.19 11.39
N GLU A 299 -3.39 10.36 11.25
CA GLU A 299 -1.95 10.52 11.46
C GLU A 299 -1.56 10.77 12.93
N SER A 300 -2.12 11.75 13.61
CA SER A 300 -1.81 12.01 15.03
C SER A 300 -2.91 12.83 15.71
N VAL A 301 -3.01 12.71 17.02
CA VAL A 301 -3.80 13.59 17.89
C VAL A 301 -3.03 14.86 18.24
N ASN A 302 -1.71 14.77 18.28
CA ASN A 302 -0.85 15.84 18.71
C ASN A 302 -0.65 16.88 17.59
N ARG A 303 -0.99 18.14 17.85
CA ARG A 303 -0.90 19.25 16.88
C ARG A 303 0.55 19.45 16.39
N ARG A 304 1.53 19.36 17.28
CA ARG A 304 2.98 19.49 16.93
C ARG A 304 3.35 18.44 15.88
N ASN A 305 2.89 17.20 16.05
CA ASN A 305 3.15 16.12 15.10
C ASN A 305 2.46 16.34 13.76
N LEU A 306 1.21 16.83 13.75
CA LEU A 306 0.51 17.17 12.51
C LEU A 306 1.23 18.30 11.75
N GLU A 307 1.75 19.31 12.43
CA GLU A 307 2.56 20.38 11.84
C GLU A 307 3.90 19.82 11.27
N PHE A 308 4.59 18.96 12.03
CA PHE A 308 5.79 18.27 11.52
C PHE A 308 5.48 17.41 10.28
N LEU A 309 4.41 16.65 10.29
CA LEU A 309 3.99 15.80 9.17
C LEU A 309 3.44 16.60 7.96
N GLY A 310 3.24 17.91 8.10
CA GLY A 310 2.65 18.75 7.04
C GLY A 310 1.15 18.52 6.84
N LYS A 311 0.46 18.05 7.89
CA LYS A 311 -1.00 17.90 7.96
C LYS A 311 -1.62 19.11 8.66
N GLY A 312 -2.80 19.54 8.24
CA GLY A 312 -3.55 20.61 8.90
C GLY A 312 -4.20 20.17 10.22
N ARG A 313 -5.06 21.03 10.80
CA ARG A 313 -5.82 20.71 12.02
C ARG A 313 -6.81 19.56 11.77
N MET A 314 -6.78 18.49 12.56
CA MET A 314 -7.52 17.25 12.25
C MET A 314 -8.39 16.66 13.37
N SER A 315 -8.28 17.07 14.65
CA SER A 315 -8.92 16.35 15.77
C SER A 315 -10.45 16.27 15.67
N ASP A 316 -11.12 17.40 15.42
CA ASP A 316 -12.59 17.46 15.38
C ASP A 316 -13.15 16.76 14.13
N ASP A 317 -12.43 16.84 13.00
CA ASP A 317 -12.81 16.18 11.76
C ASP A 317 -12.74 14.66 11.89
N ALA A 318 -11.74 14.12 12.59
CA ALA A 318 -11.60 12.68 12.78
C ALA A 318 -12.79 12.08 13.58
N GLU A 319 -13.21 12.74 14.67
CA GLU A 319 -14.36 12.29 15.47
C GLU A 319 -15.66 12.33 14.65
N LYS A 320 -15.87 13.40 13.92
CA LYS A 320 -17.04 13.59 13.05
C LYS A 320 -17.06 12.57 11.91
N ALA A 321 -15.91 12.35 11.24
CA ALA A 321 -15.77 11.38 10.17
C ALA A 321 -16.07 9.95 10.62
N VAL A 322 -15.44 9.51 11.70
CA VAL A 322 -15.68 8.16 12.26
C VAL A 322 -17.14 7.95 12.64
N ARG A 323 -17.77 8.95 13.26
CA ARG A 323 -19.20 8.87 13.59
C ARG A 323 -20.07 8.72 12.35
N TYR A 324 -19.86 9.53 11.29
CA TYR A 324 -20.64 9.44 10.06
C TYR A 324 -20.48 8.08 9.37
N LEU A 325 -19.25 7.55 9.31
CA LEU A 325 -18.97 6.23 8.74
C LEU A 325 -19.67 5.13 9.57
N HIS A 326 -19.56 5.17 10.89
CA HIS A 326 -20.21 4.19 11.77
C HIS A 326 -21.73 4.25 11.74
N ASP A 327 -22.33 5.44 11.58
CA ASP A 327 -23.79 5.60 11.41
C ASP A 327 -24.29 4.87 10.14
N ASN A 328 -23.44 4.72 9.14
CA ASN A 328 -23.71 4.04 7.86
C ASN A 328 -23.14 2.62 7.80
N ASP A 329 -22.77 2.02 8.93
CA ASP A 329 -22.19 0.68 9.03
C ASP A 329 -20.91 0.46 8.21
N ILE A 330 -20.14 1.51 8.02
CA ILE A 330 -18.85 1.44 7.31
C ILE A 330 -17.74 1.19 8.36
N ILE A 331 -16.92 0.17 8.11
CA ILE A 331 -15.74 -0.18 8.91
C ILE A 331 -14.70 0.92 8.76
N VAL A 332 -14.14 1.36 9.86
CA VAL A 332 -13.10 2.40 9.88
C VAL A 332 -11.75 1.79 10.25
N SER A 333 -10.82 1.87 9.31
CA SER A 333 -9.40 1.69 9.59
C SER A 333 -8.71 3.05 9.64
N THR A 334 -7.70 3.24 10.50
CA THR A 334 -6.93 4.50 10.56
C THR A 334 -5.45 4.24 10.60
N GLY A 335 -4.67 5.12 9.94
CA GLY A 335 -3.23 5.24 10.16
C GLY A 335 -2.94 6.27 11.25
N LEU A 336 -2.12 5.90 12.22
CA LEU A 336 -1.66 6.76 13.31
C LEU A 336 -0.14 6.65 13.42
N ILE A 337 0.57 7.75 13.30
CA ILE A 337 2.02 7.80 13.20
C ILE A 337 2.63 8.24 14.54
N GLY A 338 3.42 7.37 15.16
CA GLY A 338 4.20 7.66 16.36
C GLY A 338 5.71 7.68 16.07
N GLY A 339 6.51 8.12 17.04
CA GLY A 339 7.96 8.24 16.86
C GLY A 339 8.37 9.46 16.03
N ASN A 340 7.61 10.55 16.10
CA ASN A 340 7.98 11.82 15.51
C ASN A 340 9.11 12.47 16.37
N PRO A 341 9.87 13.46 15.87
CA PRO A 341 11.08 13.96 16.52
C PRO A 341 10.95 14.32 18.00
N ASP A 342 9.83 14.93 18.38
CA ASP A 342 9.58 15.41 19.73
C ASP A 342 8.65 14.51 20.55
N ASP A 343 8.38 13.28 20.10
CA ASP A 343 7.54 12.34 20.84
C ASP A 343 8.29 11.75 22.04
N ASP A 344 7.65 11.80 23.18
CA ASP A 344 7.93 10.92 24.30
C ASP A 344 6.97 9.71 24.33
N SER A 345 7.05 8.89 25.37
CA SER A 345 6.18 7.71 25.51
C SER A 345 4.69 8.08 25.61
N GLU A 346 4.37 9.18 26.27
CA GLU A 346 3.00 9.63 26.49
C GLU A 346 2.37 10.14 25.19
N ASP A 347 3.12 10.90 24.38
CA ASP A 347 2.70 11.36 23.06
C ASP A 347 2.31 10.19 22.14
N ILE A 348 3.11 9.11 22.15
CA ILE A 348 2.80 7.92 21.34
C ILE A 348 1.54 7.23 21.86
N TRP A 349 1.38 7.08 23.18
CA TRP A 349 0.18 6.49 23.80
C TRP A 349 -1.09 7.31 23.60
N GLU A 350 -1.00 8.63 23.35
CA GLU A 350 -2.16 9.45 22.99
C GLU A 350 -2.85 8.97 21.73
N ASN A 351 -2.12 8.50 20.72
CA ASN A 351 -2.68 7.92 19.51
C ASN A 351 -3.52 6.67 19.82
N PHE A 352 -3.09 5.84 20.78
CA PHE A 352 -3.87 4.69 21.25
C PHE A 352 -5.16 5.15 21.92
N ARG A 353 -5.08 6.14 22.84
CA ARG A 353 -6.27 6.67 23.52
C ARG A 353 -7.26 7.29 22.57
N LEU A 354 -6.78 8.03 21.54
CA LEU A 354 -7.64 8.58 20.50
C LEU A 354 -8.36 7.47 19.74
N SER A 355 -7.65 6.47 19.25
CA SER A 355 -8.28 5.37 18.50
C SER A 355 -9.35 4.62 19.32
N ARG A 356 -9.11 4.47 20.63
CA ARG A 356 -10.09 3.89 21.57
C ARG A 356 -11.31 4.81 21.78
N LYS A 357 -11.10 6.13 21.96
CA LYS A 357 -12.16 7.13 22.07
C LYS A 357 -13.04 7.13 20.83
N LEU A 358 -12.44 7.09 19.65
CA LEU A 358 -13.11 7.09 18.35
C LEU A 358 -13.77 5.73 18.03
N LYS A 359 -13.45 4.68 18.78
CA LYS A 359 -13.94 3.30 18.54
C LYS A 359 -13.53 2.78 17.15
N VAL A 360 -12.31 3.10 16.71
CA VAL A 360 -11.78 2.63 15.42
C VAL A 360 -11.82 1.11 15.35
N ASP A 361 -12.24 0.56 14.21
CA ASP A 361 -12.33 -0.90 14.04
C ASP A 361 -10.92 -1.52 13.85
N PHE A 362 -10.08 -0.90 13.02
CA PHE A 362 -8.71 -1.34 12.75
C PHE A 362 -7.73 -0.16 12.77
N PRO A 363 -7.20 0.26 13.93
CA PRO A 363 -6.10 1.21 13.94
C PRO A 363 -4.80 0.52 13.52
N ILE A 364 -4.04 1.17 12.67
CA ILE A 364 -2.67 0.79 12.34
C ILE A 364 -1.76 1.83 13.00
N PHE A 365 -0.98 1.39 13.97
CA PHE A 365 0.00 2.24 14.65
C PHE A 365 1.31 2.17 13.87
N TYR A 366 1.48 3.13 12.95
CA TYR A 366 2.71 3.30 12.18
C TYR A 366 3.79 3.97 13.00
N ILE A 367 5.03 3.64 12.67
CA ILE A 367 6.23 4.35 13.12
C ILE A 367 6.66 5.30 11.99
N SER A 368 7.00 6.54 12.34
CA SER A 368 7.57 7.49 11.40
C SER A 368 8.69 6.83 10.59
N THR A 369 8.51 6.73 9.29
CA THR A 369 9.44 6.03 8.41
C THR A 369 10.02 7.01 7.39
N PRO A 370 11.36 7.23 7.41
CA PRO A 370 12.01 8.22 6.57
C PRO A 370 12.19 7.69 5.13
N TYR A 371 11.10 7.60 4.35
CA TYR A 371 11.14 7.10 2.98
C TYR A 371 12.07 7.92 2.08
N PRO A 372 12.73 7.30 1.09
CA PRO A 372 13.68 7.96 0.21
C PRO A 372 13.12 9.24 -0.43
N LYS A 373 13.95 10.29 -0.49
CA LYS A 373 13.65 11.60 -1.11
C LYS A 373 12.48 12.38 -0.48
N THR A 374 11.82 11.89 0.58
CA THR A 374 10.77 12.65 1.25
C THR A 374 11.37 13.82 2.05
N LYS A 375 10.59 14.91 2.18
CA LYS A 375 11.01 16.06 2.98
C LYS A 375 11.20 15.68 4.45
N MET A 376 10.37 14.78 4.97
CA MET A 376 10.51 14.27 6.33
C MET A 376 11.85 13.57 6.53
N ARG A 377 12.32 12.77 5.54
CA ARG A 377 13.63 12.13 5.62
C ARG A 377 14.75 13.13 5.76
N SER A 378 14.79 14.15 4.91
CA SER A 378 15.85 15.18 4.97
C SER A 378 15.86 15.90 6.31
N GLU A 379 14.68 16.30 6.84
CA GLU A 379 14.58 16.93 8.15
C GLU A 379 15.06 16.00 9.29
N LEU A 380 14.74 14.71 9.24
CA LEU A 380 15.16 13.71 10.24
C LEU A 380 16.68 13.41 10.17
N GLU A 381 17.24 13.37 8.96
CA GLU A 381 18.70 13.21 8.77
C GLU A 381 19.48 14.43 9.29
N GLU A 382 19.01 15.64 9.01
CA GLU A 382 19.58 16.88 9.55
C GLU A 382 19.55 16.93 11.09
N MET A 383 18.48 16.37 11.70
CA MET A 383 18.36 16.26 13.16
C MET A 383 19.22 15.11 13.75
N GLY A 384 19.82 14.24 12.92
CA GLY A 384 20.58 13.07 13.38
C GLY A 384 19.69 12.01 14.07
N LEU A 385 18.43 11.89 13.65
CA LEU A 385 17.45 10.99 14.27
C LEU A 385 17.30 9.65 13.53
N VAL A 386 17.72 9.54 12.27
CA VAL A 386 17.69 8.28 11.51
C VAL A 386 18.78 7.35 12.04
N THR A 387 18.39 6.15 12.51
CA THR A 387 19.31 5.18 13.12
C THR A 387 19.64 4.00 12.19
N LYS A 388 18.78 3.69 11.22
CA LYS A 388 18.94 2.56 10.33
C LYS A 388 18.60 2.95 8.89
N ASN A 389 19.42 2.47 7.94
CA ASN A 389 19.22 2.64 6.50
C ASN A 389 18.94 1.30 5.80
N ASP A 390 18.52 0.27 6.54
CA ASP A 390 18.10 -1.00 5.98
C ASP A 390 16.69 -0.87 5.40
N PHE A 391 16.60 -0.72 4.10
CA PHE A 391 15.32 -0.55 3.41
C PHE A 391 14.36 -1.72 3.57
N THR A 392 14.83 -2.92 3.92
CA THR A 392 13.94 -4.08 4.21
C THR A 392 13.02 -3.83 5.41
N LYS A 393 13.37 -2.85 6.25
CA LYS A 393 12.61 -2.43 7.43
C LYS A 393 11.83 -1.12 7.23
N TYR A 394 11.71 -0.64 5.99
CA TYR A 394 10.98 0.60 5.66
C TYR A 394 9.52 0.28 5.29
N ASP A 395 8.82 -0.41 6.18
CA ASP A 395 7.44 -0.87 6.01
C ASP A 395 6.41 -0.10 6.85
N GLY A 396 6.85 0.91 7.59
CA GLY A 396 6.00 1.67 8.51
C GLY A 396 5.80 1.02 9.88
N LEU A 397 6.26 -0.21 10.09
CA LEU A 397 6.05 -1.00 11.31
C LEU A 397 7.36 -1.19 12.10
N HIS A 398 8.50 -1.09 11.43
CA HIS A 398 9.82 -1.16 12.07
C HIS A 398 10.38 0.23 12.36
N ALA A 399 10.97 0.38 13.54
CA ALA A 399 11.64 1.61 13.93
C ALA A 399 13.00 1.74 13.23
N ASN A 400 13.13 2.78 12.39
CA ASN A 400 14.34 3.15 11.66
C ASN A 400 14.92 4.48 12.15
N LEU A 401 14.32 5.03 13.21
CA LEU A 401 14.68 6.30 13.81
C LEU A 401 14.46 6.27 15.32
N ARG A 402 15.15 7.16 15.99
CA ARG A 402 14.92 7.52 17.41
C ARG A 402 14.18 8.86 17.47
N THR A 403 13.58 9.16 18.62
CA THR A 403 13.10 10.52 18.91
C THR A 403 14.18 11.27 19.71
N LYS A 404 13.93 12.50 20.11
CA LYS A 404 14.80 13.23 21.05
C LYS A 404 14.81 12.59 22.44
N TYR A 405 13.78 11.83 22.80
CA TYR A 405 13.55 11.29 24.16
C TYR A 405 13.60 9.76 24.22
N LEU A 406 13.37 9.07 23.11
CA LEU A 406 13.25 7.60 23.03
C LEU A 406 14.23 7.05 22.00
N SER A 407 14.86 5.92 22.32
CA SER A 407 15.59 5.11 21.36
C SER A 407 14.61 4.46 20.34
N ASP A 408 15.15 3.99 19.22
CA ASP A 408 14.38 3.25 18.22
C ASP A 408 13.77 1.94 18.80
N GLU A 409 14.48 1.26 19.71
CA GLU A 409 13.94 0.08 20.40
C GLU A 409 12.77 0.43 21.32
N GLU A 410 12.81 1.57 22.02
CA GLU A 410 11.71 2.01 22.87
C GLU A 410 10.49 2.40 22.05
N VAL A 411 10.67 3.14 20.95
CA VAL A 411 9.57 3.45 19.99
C VAL A 411 8.94 2.17 19.48
N GLN A 412 9.76 1.19 19.06
CA GLN A 412 9.31 -0.10 18.58
C GLN A 412 8.49 -0.86 19.63
N TYR A 413 9.01 -0.89 20.87
CA TYR A 413 8.35 -1.60 21.96
C TYR A 413 7.01 -0.98 22.37
N ILE A 414 6.91 0.36 22.41
CA ILE A 414 5.65 1.06 22.72
C ILE A 414 4.62 0.76 21.63
N THR A 415 4.99 0.86 20.35
CA THR A 415 4.10 0.58 19.22
C THR A 415 3.61 -0.87 19.23
N TRP A 416 4.51 -1.82 19.50
CA TRP A 416 4.15 -3.23 19.69
C TRP A 416 3.15 -3.41 20.84
N GLN A 417 3.35 -2.73 21.98
CA GLN A 417 2.42 -2.81 23.10
C GLN A 417 1.03 -2.26 22.75
N MET A 418 0.95 -1.19 21.96
CA MET A 418 -0.32 -0.61 21.50
C MET A 418 -1.09 -1.63 20.66
N ASN A 419 -0.44 -2.23 19.68
CA ASN A 419 -1.02 -3.29 18.86
C ASN A 419 -1.51 -4.47 19.73
N ALA A 420 -0.67 -4.97 20.64
CA ALA A 420 -1.00 -6.09 21.52
C ALA A 420 -2.18 -5.82 22.48
N LYS A 421 -2.42 -4.56 22.84
CA LYS A 421 -3.47 -4.18 23.81
C LYS A 421 -4.77 -3.74 23.16
N TYR A 422 -4.78 -3.40 21.86
CA TYR A 422 -5.95 -2.77 21.25
C TYR A 422 -7.15 -3.71 21.13
N TYR A 423 -6.91 -4.95 20.72
CA TYR A 423 -7.97 -5.94 20.43
C TYR A 423 -8.42 -6.69 21.69
N ASP A 424 -9.03 -5.95 22.61
CA ASP A 424 -9.56 -6.44 23.90
C ASP A 424 -11.08 -6.66 23.87
N PHE A 425 -11.65 -6.97 25.04
CA PHE A 425 -13.08 -7.16 25.19
C PHE A 425 -13.91 -5.90 24.85
N GLN A 426 -13.37 -4.70 25.07
CA GLN A 426 -14.05 -3.46 24.72
C GLN A 426 -14.14 -3.30 23.21
N TRP A 427 -13.04 -3.55 22.47
CA TRP A 427 -13.04 -3.58 21.01
C TRP A 427 -14.03 -4.63 20.48
N PHE A 428 -14.05 -5.83 21.06
CA PHE A 428 -14.99 -6.88 20.68
C PHE A 428 -16.45 -6.41 20.77
N ARG A 429 -16.78 -5.55 21.71
CA ARG A 429 -18.16 -5.04 21.88
C ARG A 429 -18.58 -4.09 20.76
N TYR A 430 -17.73 -3.19 20.31
CA TYR A 430 -18.13 -2.10 19.42
C TYR A 430 -17.78 -2.33 17.94
N ASN A 431 -16.81 -3.20 17.59
CA ASN A 431 -16.36 -3.33 16.21
C ASN A 431 -17.50 -3.72 15.25
N LYS A 432 -17.46 -3.13 14.04
CA LYS A 432 -18.47 -3.37 13.02
C LYS A 432 -18.25 -4.68 12.26
N VAL A 433 -17.03 -5.21 12.28
CA VAL A 433 -16.62 -6.39 11.49
C VAL A 433 -17.46 -7.62 11.86
N LYS A 434 -17.69 -7.87 13.15
CA LYS A 434 -18.50 -9.02 13.61
C LYS A 434 -19.94 -8.99 13.09
N ARG A 435 -20.48 -7.80 12.77
CA ARG A 435 -21.83 -7.65 12.22
C ARG A 435 -21.83 -7.80 10.69
N LEU A 436 -20.88 -7.18 10.01
CA LEU A 436 -20.80 -7.17 8.56
C LEU A 436 -20.21 -8.48 8.01
N TYR A 437 -19.28 -9.08 8.73
CA TYR A 437 -18.54 -10.28 8.31
C TYR A 437 -18.49 -11.35 9.43
N PRO A 438 -19.66 -11.84 9.92
CA PRO A 438 -19.72 -12.71 11.10
C PRO A 438 -18.97 -14.04 10.92
N LYS A 439 -18.97 -14.61 9.71
CA LYS A 439 -18.27 -15.88 9.43
C LYS A 439 -16.76 -15.70 9.47
N TRP A 440 -16.25 -14.67 8.79
CA TRP A 440 -14.82 -14.32 8.82
C TRP A 440 -14.38 -14.01 10.25
N PHE A 441 -15.14 -13.18 10.96
CA PHE A 441 -14.84 -12.80 12.34
C PHE A 441 -14.76 -14.01 13.27
N ALA A 442 -15.73 -14.93 13.20
CA ALA A 442 -15.72 -16.15 14.01
C ALA A 442 -14.51 -17.04 13.68
N LYS A 443 -14.18 -17.24 12.42
CA LYS A 443 -13.00 -17.99 11.94
C LYS A 443 -11.71 -17.40 12.51
N GLU A 444 -11.55 -16.07 12.43
CA GLU A 444 -10.35 -15.39 12.93
C GLU A 444 -10.27 -15.46 14.46
N MET A 445 -11.38 -15.29 15.18
CA MET A 445 -11.42 -15.44 16.63
C MET A 445 -11.00 -16.86 17.07
N LEU A 446 -11.53 -17.89 16.45
CA LEU A 446 -11.16 -19.29 16.75
C LEU A 446 -9.68 -19.55 16.51
N ARG A 447 -9.10 -18.96 15.46
CA ARG A 447 -7.68 -19.11 15.15
C ARG A 447 -6.77 -18.40 16.15
N LEU A 448 -7.19 -17.23 16.65
CA LEU A 448 -6.38 -16.36 17.50
C LEU A 448 -6.53 -16.65 19.00
N MET A 449 -7.70 -17.13 19.43
CA MET A 449 -7.99 -17.44 20.85
C MET A 449 -6.91 -18.30 21.53
N PRO A 450 -6.43 -19.41 20.94
CA PRO A 450 -5.39 -20.22 21.58
C PRO A 450 -4.09 -19.45 21.82
N PHE A 451 -3.69 -18.61 20.86
CA PHE A 451 -2.48 -17.80 20.95
C PHE A 451 -2.58 -16.76 22.09
N TYR A 452 -3.69 -16.01 22.13
CA TYR A 452 -3.93 -15.05 23.22
C TYR A 452 -4.06 -15.69 24.58
N ALA A 453 -4.76 -16.82 24.67
CA ALA A 453 -4.93 -17.56 25.92
C ALA A 453 -3.57 -18.01 26.48
N ARG A 454 -2.69 -18.56 25.64
CA ARG A 454 -1.33 -18.96 26.03
C ARG A 454 -0.50 -17.78 26.55
N ARG A 455 -0.51 -16.65 25.85
CA ARG A 455 0.23 -15.43 26.26
C ARG A 455 -0.32 -14.87 27.58
N LYS A 456 -1.64 -14.72 27.69
CA LYS A 456 -2.27 -14.25 28.93
C LYS A 456 -1.98 -15.17 30.12
N MET A 457 -2.04 -16.47 29.92
CA MET A 457 -1.73 -17.44 30.96
C MET A 457 -0.25 -17.37 31.38
N ALA A 458 0.68 -17.30 30.44
CA ALA A 458 2.10 -17.18 30.75
C ALA A 458 2.45 -15.88 31.50
N LEU A 459 1.78 -14.77 31.17
CA LEU A 459 1.92 -13.49 31.90
C LEU A 459 1.31 -13.60 33.31
N ALA A 460 0.09 -14.16 33.45
CA ALA A 460 -0.59 -14.31 34.74
C ALA A 460 0.18 -15.21 35.70
N LEU A 461 0.77 -16.29 35.20
CA LEU A 461 1.61 -17.21 35.96
C LEU A 461 3.05 -16.70 36.16
N ARG A 462 3.38 -15.50 35.69
CA ARG A 462 4.73 -14.91 35.73
C ARG A 462 5.83 -15.80 35.12
N MET A 463 5.45 -16.69 34.19
CA MET A 463 6.39 -17.56 33.46
C MET A 463 7.20 -16.78 32.42
N ARG A 464 6.64 -15.70 31.89
CA ARG A 464 7.26 -14.82 30.90
C ARG A 464 6.91 -13.35 31.17
N ARG A 465 7.77 -12.44 30.68
CA ARG A 465 7.52 -10.98 30.74
C ARG A 465 7.04 -10.47 29.38
N PRO A 466 6.38 -9.31 29.31
CA PRO A 466 5.99 -8.72 28.00
C PRO A 466 7.15 -8.56 27.01
N ARG A 467 8.35 -8.22 27.50
CA ARG A 467 9.56 -8.10 26.65
C ARG A 467 10.00 -9.42 26.01
N ASP A 468 9.78 -10.54 26.64
CA ASP A 468 10.14 -11.84 26.10
C ASP A 468 9.26 -12.18 24.86
N PHE A 469 7.99 -11.79 24.87
CA PHE A 469 7.09 -11.91 23.71
C PHE A 469 7.43 -10.88 22.61
N PHE A 470 7.82 -9.68 22.99
CA PHE A 470 8.28 -8.68 22.05
C PHE A 470 9.50 -9.14 21.26
N GLN A 471 10.51 -9.69 21.93
CA GLN A 471 11.70 -10.23 21.28
C GLN A 471 11.35 -11.37 20.32
N GLU A 472 10.50 -12.33 20.75
CA GLU A 472 10.01 -13.42 19.90
C GLU A 472 9.29 -12.91 18.63
N ASP A 473 8.43 -11.90 18.77
CA ASP A 473 7.71 -11.29 17.63
C ASP A 473 8.66 -10.54 16.69
N MET A 474 9.68 -9.84 17.23
CA MET A 474 10.72 -9.20 16.44
C MET A 474 11.55 -10.18 15.62
N GLU A 475 11.96 -11.30 16.24
CA GLU A 475 12.75 -12.34 15.58
C GLU A 475 11.96 -13.08 14.51
N SER A 476 10.66 -13.32 14.74
CA SER A 476 9.78 -13.99 13.78
C SER A 476 9.27 -13.09 12.65
N GLY A 477 9.50 -11.76 12.75
CA GLY A 477 8.96 -10.76 11.82
C GLY A 477 7.46 -10.56 11.93
N GLU A 478 6.83 -11.03 13.01
CA GLU A 478 5.37 -10.96 13.22
C GLU A 478 5.02 -9.88 14.26
N LEU A 479 5.40 -8.64 13.98
CA LEU A 479 5.28 -7.49 14.89
C LEU A 479 3.86 -7.19 15.35
N CYS A 480 2.88 -7.62 14.61
CA CYS A 480 1.47 -7.37 14.88
C CYS A 480 0.67 -8.65 15.18
N LYS A 481 1.33 -9.74 15.61
CA LYS A 481 0.62 -10.94 16.11
C LYS A 481 -0.35 -10.62 17.26
N GLY A 482 -0.18 -9.45 17.88
CA GLY A 482 -1.16 -8.92 18.82
C GLY A 482 -2.48 -8.47 18.18
N VAL A 483 -2.48 -8.22 16.87
CA VAL A 483 -3.59 -7.64 16.10
C VAL A 483 -4.51 -8.71 15.49
N THR A 484 -4.05 -9.92 15.53
CA THR A 484 -4.77 -10.96 14.77
C THR A 484 -4.99 -12.20 15.59
#